data_cb3e894073e192801239fecd7f2caaae
#
_entry.id   cb3e894073e192801239fecd7f2caaae
#
_cell.length_a   1.000
_cell.length_b   1.000
_cell.length_c   1.000
_cell.angle_alpha   90.00
_cell.angle_beta   90.00
_cell.angle_gamma   90.00
#
_symmetry.space_group_name_H-M   'P 1'
#
loop_
_entity.id
_entity.type
_entity.pdbx_description
1 polymer ?
#
loop_
_entity_poly.entity_id
_entity_poly.type
_entity_poly.pdbx_seq_one_letter_code
_entity_poly.pdbx_strand_id
1 'polypeptide(L)'
;MVLAVAGFTNFTQDHRDYHDTFEAYFAAKSGLFDRVLGPQGWAVINIDDAKGMVLYDACRKRGQSCLTVGRSIADLQILGQTFDANGQEILCACQGTRYQVKVPLVGGFQGENLLLAAGMVLAAGAEAEALFSALKSVTLVRGRLHLPATLSTRAPFAAAYAPTPASVTPASAAL
;
A
#
# COMPACT_ATOMS: atom_id res chain seq x y z
N MET A 1 16.62 -15.49 -9.94
CA MET A 1 15.72 -15.41 -8.76
C MET A 1 14.32 -15.18 -9.31
N VAL A 2 13.35 -15.98 -8.88
CA VAL A 2 11.94 -15.86 -9.29
C VAL A 2 11.15 -15.45 -8.06
N LEU A 3 10.33 -14.38 -8.16
CA LEU A 3 9.48 -13.92 -7.08
C LEU A 3 8.17 -14.71 -7.06
N ALA A 4 7.68 -15.04 -5.87
CA ALA A 4 6.36 -15.63 -5.67
C ALA A 4 5.25 -14.58 -5.62
N VAL A 5 5.53 -13.38 -5.11
CA VAL A 5 4.58 -12.28 -4.99
C VAL A 5 5.27 -10.97 -5.31
N ALA A 6 4.60 -10.09 -6.04
CA ALA A 6 5.02 -8.72 -6.31
C ALA A 6 3.88 -7.74 -6.05
N GLY A 7 4.17 -6.59 -5.42
CA GLY A 7 3.20 -5.56 -5.09
C GLY A 7 3.42 -4.26 -5.86
N PHE A 8 2.33 -3.61 -6.30
CA PHE A 8 2.34 -2.29 -6.93
C PHE A 8 1.48 -1.32 -6.12
N THR A 9 2.10 -0.33 -5.50
CA THR A 9 1.45 0.66 -4.64
C THR A 9 0.79 1.77 -5.46
N ASN A 10 1.61 2.61 -6.05
CA ASN A 10 1.19 3.75 -6.85
C ASN A 10 2.30 4.16 -7.84
N PHE A 11 1.94 5.08 -8.74
CA PHE A 11 2.85 5.64 -9.70
C PHE A 11 2.74 7.17 -9.71
N THR A 12 3.64 7.84 -9.00
CA THR A 12 3.73 9.30 -8.92
C THR A 12 4.93 9.82 -9.71
N GLN A 13 4.92 11.11 -10.07
CA GLN A 13 5.96 11.76 -10.91
C GLN A 13 7.33 11.93 -10.20
N ASP A 14 7.60 11.18 -9.17
CA ASP A 14 8.82 11.29 -8.40
C ASP A 14 9.92 10.34 -8.94
N HIS A 15 11.17 10.77 -8.91
CA HIS A 15 12.36 10.06 -9.42
C HIS A 15 12.72 10.32 -10.88
N ARG A 16 12.65 11.59 -11.33
CA ARG A 16 13.20 12.02 -12.63
C ARG A 16 14.73 11.88 -12.73
N ASP A 17 15.40 11.63 -11.63
CA ASP A 17 16.86 11.58 -11.58
C ASP A 17 17.46 10.34 -12.26
N TYR A 18 16.65 9.30 -12.55
CA TYR A 18 17.13 8.03 -13.12
C TYR A 18 16.45 7.60 -14.41
N HIS A 19 15.37 8.29 -14.86
CA HIS A 19 14.66 7.92 -16.07
C HIS A 19 14.30 9.17 -16.88
N ASP A 20 14.67 9.18 -18.15
CA ASP A 20 14.47 10.32 -19.07
C ASP A 20 13.00 10.60 -19.35
N THR A 21 12.11 9.61 -19.24
CA THR A 21 10.68 9.74 -19.48
C THR A 21 9.84 9.01 -18.44
N PHE A 22 8.60 9.45 -18.28
CA PHE A 22 7.59 8.83 -17.43
C PHE A 22 7.26 7.40 -17.86
N GLU A 23 7.24 7.16 -19.17
CA GLU A 23 7.02 5.84 -19.77
C GLU A 23 8.16 4.88 -19.47
N ALA A 24 9.42 5.33 -19.57
CA ALA A 24 10.60 4.53 -19.24
C ALA A 24 10.60 4.11 -17.75
N TYR A 25 10.22 5.04 -16.86
CA TYR A 25 10.09 4.74 -15.44
C TYR A 25 8.97 3.72 -15.16
N PHE A 26 7.79 3.88 -15.79
CA PHE A 26 6.71 2.90 -15.67
C PHE A 26 7.12 1.54 -16.23
N ALA A 27 7.78 1.49 -17.39
CA ALA A 27 8.29 0.25 -17.98
C ALA A 27 9.30 -0.46 -17.06
N ALA A 28 10.17 0.30 -16.39
CA ALA A 28 11.10 -0.27 -15.41
C ALA A 28 10.37 -0.92 -14.22
N LYS A 29 9.38 -0.24 -13.64
CA LYS A 29 8.53 -0.80 -12.56
C LYS A 29 7.73 -2.00 -13.02
N SER A 30 7.13 -1.94 -14.21
CA SER A 30 6.36 -3.04 -14.80
C SER A 30 7.22 -4.26 -15.05
N GLY A 31 8.51 -4.06 -15.30
CA GLY A 31 9.49 -5.14 -15.48
C GLY A 31 9.60 -6.10 -14.29
N LEU A 32 9.24 -5.68 -13.08
CA LEU A 32 9.12 -6.56 -11.92
C LEU A 32 8.08 -7.66 -12.17
N PHE A 33 6.97 -7.30 -12.77
CA PHE A 33 5.83 -8.20 -13.03
C PHE A 33 6.04 -9.02 -14.31
N ASP A 34 6.75 -8.46 -15.30
CA ASP A 34 6.97 -9.10 -16.60
C ASP A 34 8.11 -10.11 -16.58
N ARG A 35 9.20 -9.80 -15.86
CA ARG A 35 10.48 -10.50 -15.98
C ARG A 35 10.92 -11.23 -14.74
N VAL A 36 10.46 -10.79 -13.56
CA VAL A 36 10.94 -11.28 -12.26
C VAL A 36 9.89 -12.06 -11.51
N LEU A 37 8.62 -11.67 -11.63
CA LEU A 37 7.50 -12.43 -11.07
C LEU A 37 7.34 -13.74 -11.84
N GLY A 38 7.32 -14.86 -11.13
CA GLY A 38 7.16 -16.19 -11.74
C GLY A 38 5.78 -16.37 -12.38
N PRO A 39 5.65 -17.29 -13.34
CA PRO A 39 4.36 -17.56 -14.01
C PRO A 39 3.27 -18.02 -13.04
N GLN A 40 3.63 -18.64 -11.91
CA GLN A 40 2.73 -19.02 -10.83
C GLN A 40 2.69 -18.00 -9.70
N GLY A 41 3.40 -16.88 -9.84
CA GLY A 41 3.44 -15.83 -8.83
C GLY A 41 2.18 -14.96 -8.84
N TRP A 42 1.99 -14.19 -7.79
CA TRP A 42 0.85 -13.30 -7.61
C TRP A 42 1.26 -11.84 -7.78
N ALA A 43 0.49 -11.12 -8.59
CA ALA A 43 0.58 -9.66 -8.69
C ALA A 43 -0.46 -9.03 -7.75
N VAL A 44 -0.03 -8.27 -6.74
CA VAL A 44 -0.91 -7.52 -5.85
C VAL A 44 -0.88 -6.06 -6.26
N ILE A 45 -2.00 -5.50 -6.69
CA ILE A 45 -2.01 -4.24 -7.41
C ILE A 45 -3.04 -3.27 -6.81
N ASN A 46 -2.60 -2.07 -6.47
CA ASN A 46 -3.51 -0.97 -6.15
C ASN A 46 -4.17 -0.47 -7.44
N ILE A 47 -5.49 -0.67 -7.55
CA ILE A 47 -6.28 -0.33 -8.73
C ILE A 47 -6.91 1.07 -8.69
N ASP A 48 -6.75 1.81 -7.59
CA ASP A 48 -7.11 3.23 -7.55
C ASP A 48 -6.09 4.09 -8.31
N ASP A 49 -4.89 3.58 -8.55
CA ASP A 49 -3.87 4.21 -9.39
C ASP A 49 -4.10 3.83 -10.87
N ALA A 50 -4.14 4.85 -11.76
CA ALA A 50 -4.40 4.64 -13.19
C ALA A 50 -3.34 3.71 -13.85
N LYS A 51 -2.08 3.78 -13.44
CA LYS A 51 -1.01 2.89 -13.92
C LYS A 51 -1.12 1.50 -13.29
N GLY A 52 -1.69 1.41 -12.08
CA GLY A 52 -2.05 0.14 -11.45
C GLY A 52 -3.09 -0.60 -12.29
N MET A 53 -4.14 0.06 -12.76
CA MET A 53 -5.13 -0.54 -13.67
C MET A 53 -4.50 -1.03 -14.98
N VAL A 54 -3.62 -0.24 -15.60
CA VAL A 54 -2.89 -0.66 -16.82
C VAL A 54 -2.05 -1.91 -16.55
N LEU A 55 -1.37 -1.95 -15.41
CA LEU A 55 -0.56 -3.10 -15.02
C LEU A 55 -1.42 -4.34 -14.74
N TYR A 56 -2.55 -4.15 -14.06
CA TYR A 56 -3.53 -5.21 -13.79
C TYR A 56 -4.01 -5.87 -15.08
N ASP A 57 -4.43 -5.06 -16.07
CA ASP A 57 -4.87 -5.55 -17.37
C ASP A 57 -3.76 -6.31 -18.10
N ALA A 58 -2.53 -5.82 -18.05
CA ALA A 58 -1.38 -6.49 -18.64
C ALA A 58 -1.08 -7.83 -17.97
N CYS A 59 -1.14 -7.92 -16.65
CA CYS A 59 -0.96 -9.17 -15.90
C CYS A 59 -2.06 -10.18 -16.23
N ARG A 60 -3.33 -9.74 -16.25
CA ARG A 60 -4.48 -10.60 -16.60
C ARG A 60 -4.39 -11.16 -18.01
N LYS A 61 -3.99 -10.35 -18.99
CA LYS A 61 -3.81 -10.81 -20.38
C LYS A 61 -2.75 -11.91 -20.52
N ARG A 62 -1.78 -11.94 -19.60
CA ARG A 62 -0.74 -12.99 -19.55
C ARG A 62 -1.16 -14.22 -18.73
N GLY A 63 -2.37 -14.24 -18.18
CA GLY A 63 -2.83 -15.32 -17.30
C GLY A 63 -2.20 -15.29 -15.90
N GLN A 64 -1.59 -14.15 -15.50
CA GLN A 64 -1.00 -13.98 -14.19
C GLN A 64 -2.08 -13.93 -13.11
N SER A 65 -1.87 -14.61 -11.99
CA SER A 65 -2.72 -14.49 -10.80
C SER A 65 -2.62 -13.08 -10.24
N CYS A 66 -3.77 -12.44 -10.01
CA CYS A 66 -3.83 -11.06 -9.53
C CYS A 66 -4.73 -10.97 -8.30
N LEU A 67 -4.32 -10.14 -7.33
CA LEU A 67 -5.13 -9.69 -6.22
C LEU A 67 -5.16 -8.16 -6.26
N THR A 68 -6.35 -7.59 -6.25
CA THR A 68 -6.57 -6.15 -6.33
C THR A 68 -6.76 -5.54 -4.94
N VAL A 69 -6.20 -4.34 -4.75
CA VAL A 69 -6.32 -3.56 -3.51
C VAL A 69 -6.76 -2.16 -3.87
N GLY A 70 -7.65 -1.56 -3.10
CA GLY A 70 -8.07 -0.17 -3.34
C GLY A 70 -9.28 0.24 -2.51
N ARG A 71 -9.78 1.46 -2.78
CA ARG A 71 -11.05 2.01 -2.28
C ARG A 71 -12.20 1.68 -3.22
N SER A 72 -11.89 1.55 -4.50
CA SER A 72 -12.81 1.03 -5.52
C SER A 72 -13.13 -0.45 -5.24
N ILE A 73 -14.04 -1.03 -6.01
CA ILE A 73 -14.37 -2.47 -5.88
C ILE A 73 -13.11 -3.30 -6.16
N ALA A 74 -12.57 -3.93 -5.13
CA ALA A 74 -11.33 -4.70 -5.15
C ALA A 74 -11.46 -5.96 -4.30
N ASP A 75 -10.56 -6.93 -4.48
CA ASP A 75 -10.50 -8.15 -3.66
C ASP A 75 -10.22 -7.84 -2.19
N LEU A 76 -9.40 -6.83 -1.94
CA LEU A 76 -9.12 -6.26 -0.63
C LEU A 76 -9.44 -4.77 -0.67
N GLN A 77 -10.61 -4.38 -0.16
CA GLN A 77 -11.17 -3.05 -0.31
C GLN A 77 -11.13 -2.25 0.99
N ILE A 78 -10.70 -0.99 0.93
CA ILE A 78 -10.88 -0.01 2.01
C ILE A 78 -12.30 0.54 1.94
N LEU A 79 -13.12 0.23 2.93
CA LEU A 79 -14.49 0.73 3.06
C LEU A 79 -14.56 2.06 3.82
N GLY A 80 -13.63 2.29 4.74
CA GLY A 80 -13.57 3.50 5.54
C GLY A 80 -12.24 3.64 6.27
N GLN A 81 -11.90 4.88 6.58
CA GLN A 81 -10.69 5.25 7.31
C GLN A 81 -11.03 6.42 8.24
N THR A 82 -10.73 6.26 9.53
CA THR A 82 -10.85 7.32 10.53
C THR A 82 -9.51 7.53 11.20
N PHE A 83 -9.21 8.76 11.57
CA PHE A 83 -7.92 9.16 12.13
C PHE A 83 -8.10 9.70 13.53
N ASP A 84 -7.16 9.37 14.41
CA ASP A 84 -7.06 9.95 15.75
C ASP A 84 -5.59 10.31 16.06
N ALA A 85 -5.35 10.85 17.26
CA ALA A 85 -4.02 11.25 17.71
C ALA A 85 -3.02 10.07 17.80
N ASN A 86 -3.50 8.83 17.80
CA ASN A 86 -2.69 7.62 17.98
C ASN A 86 -2.52 6.81 16.70
N GLY A 87 -3.12 7.28 15.59
CA GLY A 87 -3.03 6.59 14.30
C GLY A 87 -4.33 6.59 13.53
N GLN A 88 -4.71 5.45 13.00
CA GLN A 88 -5.92 5.31 12.21
C GLN A 88 -6.62 3.98 12.45
N GLU A 89 -7.92 3.99 12.23
CA GLU A 89 -8.75 2.81 12.16
C GLU A 89 -9.21 2.60 10.72
N ILE A 90 -9.02 1.42 10.22
CA ILE A 90 -9.33 1.02 8.85
C ILE A 90 -10.43 -0.02 8.88
N LEU A 91 -11.55 0.28 8.24
CA LEU A 91 -12.58 -0.69 7.91
C LEU A 91 -12.30 -1.20 6.49
N CYS A 92 -12.12 -2.49 6.33
CA CYS A 92 -11.87 -3.10 5.02
C CYS A 92 -12.71 -4.35 4.81
N ALA A 93 -12.86 -4.74 3.54
CA ALA A 93 -13.48 -6.00 3.14
C ALA A 93 -12.44 -6.88 2.45
N CYS A 94 -12.44 -8.16 2.78
CA CYS A 94 -11.64 -9.20 2.15
C CYS A 94 -12.50 -10.44 1.96
N GLN A 95 -12.65 -10.91 0.72
CA GLN A 95 -13.43 -12.10 0.39
C GLN A 95 -14.86 -12.10 0.99
N GLY A 96 -15.52 -10.93 0.98
CA GLY A 96 -16.86 -10.74 1.53
C GLY A 96 -16.94 -10.55 3.04
N THR A 97 -15.86 -10.76 3.79
CA THR A 97 -15.81 -10.54 5.24
C THR A 97 -15.28 -9.14 5.53
N ARG A 98 -15.86 -8.45 6.51
CA ARG A 98 -15.42 -7.13 6.97
C ARG A 98 -14.48 -7.27 8.15
N TYR A 99 -13.38 -6.53 8.10
CA TYR A 99 -12.39 -6.44 9.16
C TYR A 99 -12.20 -4.99 9.58
N GLN A 100 -12.00 -4.78 10.87
CA GLN A 100 -11.72 -3.49 11.47
C GLN A 100 -10.37 -3.57 12.19
N VAL A 101 -9.43 -2.74 11.75
CA VAL A 101 -8.04 -2.78 12.24
C VAL A 101 -7.64 -1.38 12.69
N LYS A 102 -7.22 -1.26 13.94
CA LYS A 102 -6.61 -0.04 14.47
C LYS A 102 -5.10 -0.18 14.44
N VAL A 103 -4.43 0.79 13.80
CA VAL A 103 -2.97 0.79 13.63
C VAL A 103 -2.39 2.15 13.95
N PRO A 104 -1.18 2.22 14.54
CA PRO A 104 -0.52 3.47 14.90
C PRO A 104 0.16 4.11 13.68
N LEU A 105 -0.49 4.11 12.52
CA LEU A 105 0.02 4.66 11.27
C LEU A 105 -0.68 5.99 10.98
N VAL A 106 0.08 7.04 10.67
CA VAL A 106 -0.44 8.37 10.35
C VAL A 106 -0.41 8.61 8.84
N GLY A 107 -1.51 9.17 8.31
CA GLY A 107 -1.68 9.45 6.89
C GLY A 107 -2.45 8.38 6.12
N GLY A 108 -3.38 8.81 5.26
CA GLY A 108 -4.29 7.93 4.52
C GLY A 108 -3.57 6.93 3.63
N PHE A 109 -2.48 7.35 2.98
CA PHE A 109 -1.64 6.50 2.13
C PHE A 109 -0.98 5.34 2.89
N GLN A 110 -0.76 5.47 4.21
CA GLN A 110 -0.22 4.37 5.02
C GLN A 110 -1.21 3.22 5.16
N GLY A 111 -2.51 3.52 5.22
CA GLY A 111 -3.55 2.49 5.20
C GLY A 111 -3.58 1.72 3.88
N GLU A 112 -3.41 2.41 2.76
CA GLU A 112 -3.32 1.78 1.44
C GLU A 112 -2.07 0.89 1.33
N ASN A 113 -0.92 1.38 1.78
CA ASN A 113 0.30 0.60 1.84
C ASN A 113 0.18 -0.64 2.74
N LEU A 114 -0.49 -0.50 3.90
CA LEU A 114 -0.75 -1.60 4.81
C LEU A 114 -1.63 -2.67 4.15
N LEU A 115 -2.71 -2.26 3.47
CA LEU A 115 -3.58 -3.20 2.78
C LEU A 115 -2.87 -3.88 1.61
N LEU A 116 -2.02 -3.17 0.88
CA LEU A 116 -1.21 -3.79 -0.16
C LEU A 116 -0.28 -4.85 0.43
N ALA A 117 0.40 -4.54 1.53
CA ALA A 117 1.25 -5.51 2.23
C ALA A 117 0.43 -6.71 2.74
N ALA A 118 -0.77 -6.46 3.30
CA ALA A 118 -1.71 -7.51 3.68
C ALA A 118 -2.11 -8.39 2.49
N GLY A 119 -2.42 -7.79 1.35
CA GLY A 119 -2.69 -8.50 0.10
C GLY A 119 -1.52 -9.38 -0.35
N MET A 120 -0.29 -8.93 -0.19
CA MET A 120 0.90 -9.74 -0.51
C MET A 120 1.05 -10.95 0.41
N VAL A 121 0.71 -10.80 1.69
CA VAL A 121 0.74 -11.90 2.67
C VAL A 121 -0.36 -12.92 2.37
N LEU A 122 -1.58 -12.45 2.00
CA LEU A 122 -2.66 -13.33 1.55
C LEU A 122 -2.29 -14.09 0.27
N ALA A 123 -1.71 -13.38 -0.70
CA ALA A 123 -1.23 -14.00 -1.95
C ALA A 123 -0.11 -15.02 -1.73
N ALA A 124 0.64 -14.89 -0.64
CA ALA A 124 1.62 -15.87 -0.21
C ALA A 124 1.02 -17.09 0.53
N GLY A 125 -0.31 -17.12 0.72
CA GLY A 125 -1.04 -18.26 1.28
C GLY A 125 -1.42 -18.13 2.76
N ALA A 126 -1.35 -16.94 3.36
CA ALA A 126 -1.82 -16.74 4.72
C ALA A 126 -3.35 -16.72 4.81
N GLU A 127 -3.89 -17.20 5.91
CA GLU A 127 -5.30 -17.11 6.23
C GLU A 127 -5.69 -15.67 6.62
N ALA A 128 -6.83 -15.18 6.10
CA ALA A 128 -7.28 -13.80 6.30
C ALA A 128 -7.50 -13.48 7.79
N GLU A 129 -8.13 -14.35 8.55
CA GLU A 129 -8.41 -14.15 9.98
C GLU A 129 -7.13 -13.97 10.79
N ALA A 130 -6.14 -14.85 10.55
CA ALA A 130 -4.83 -14.78 11.21
C ALA A 130 -4.08 -13.49 10.83
N LEU A 131 -4.12 -13.10 9.56
CA LEU A 131 -3.51 -11.88 9.06
C LEU A 131 -4.11 -10.64 9.75
N PHE A 132 -5.45 -10.47 9.69
CA PHE A 132 -6.10 -9.30 10.27
C PHE A 132 -5.96 -9.23 11.78
N SER A 133 -5.87 -10.36 12.47
CA SER A 133 -5.50 -10.42 13.88
C SER A 133 -4.07 -9.90 14.11
N ALA A 134 -3.11 -10.33 13.29
CA ALA A 134 -1.72 -9.90 13.39
C ALA A 134 -1.52 -8.41 13.08
N LEU A 135 -2.33 -7.82 12.19
CA LEU A 135 -2.25 -6.38 11.87
C LEU A 135 -2.47 -5.48 13.10
N LYS A 136 -3.18 -5.95 14.13
CA LYS A 136 -3.37 -5.20 15.39
C LYS A 136 -2.06 -5.00 16.18
N SER A 137 -1.03 -5.81 15.89
CA SER A 137 0.30 -5.72 16.51
C SER A 137 1.33 -4.97 15.66
N VAL A 138 0.92 -4.39 14.52
CA VAL A 138 1.81 -3.59 13.67
C VAL A 138 2.32 -2.37 14.42
N THR A 139 3.63 -2.17 14.37
CA THR A 139 4.32 -1.04 14.97
C THR A 139 4.87 -0.10 13.90
N LEU A 140 5.11 1.14 14.30
CA LEU A 140 5.66 2.16 13.42
C LEU A 140 7.12 1.86 13.05
N VAL A 141 7.45 2.12 11.79
CA VAL A 141 8.85 2.17 11.33
C VAL A 141 9.38 3.58 11.51
N ARG A 142 10.53 3.74 12.17
CA ARG A 142 11.17 5.05 12.36
C ARG A 142 11.38 5.76 11.02
N GLY A 143 11.08 7.06 10.97
CA GLY A 143 11.22 7.87 9.76
C GLY A 143 10.08 7.74 8.75
N ARG A 144 8.98 7.07 9.10
CA ARG A 144 7.78 6.92 8.24
C ARG A 144 6.55 7.52 8.89
N LEU A 145 6.55 8.84 9.17
CA LEU A 145 5.44 9.53 9.86
C LEU A 145 5.06 8.85 11.19
N HIS A 146 5.99 8.72 12.09
CA HIS A 146 5.68 8.29 13.45
C HIS A 146 5.54 9.51 14.37
N LEU A 147 4.75 9.36 15.42
CA LEU A 147 4.57 10.37 16.47
C LEU A 147 5.56 10.08 17.62
N PRO A 148 6.81 10.64 17.58
CA PRO A 148 7.84 10.29 18.55
C PRO A 148 7.58 10.94 19.91
N ALA A 149 6.78 12.03 19.97
CA ALA A 149 6.49 12.77 21.18
C ALA A 149 5.20 13.59 21.04
N THR A 150 4.63 13.93 22.17
CA THR A 150 3.57 14.94 22.31
C THR A 150 4.16 16.14 23.02
N LEU A 151 4.01 17.34 22.46
CA LEU A 151 4.42 18.58 23.13
C LEU A 151 3.56 18.83 24.37
N SER A 152 4.05 19.64 25.30
CA SER A 152 3.32 20.04 26.51
C SER A 152 1.96 20.65 26.22
N THR A 153 1.75 21.20 25.03
CA THR A 153 0.48 21.72 24.51
C THR A 153 -0.49 20.63 24.03
N ARG A 154 -0.14 19.35 24.16
CA ARG A 154 -0.84 18.19 23.58
C ARG A 154 -0.90 18.17 22.06
N ALA A 155 -0.14 19.02 21.37
CA ALA A 155 0.01 18.93 19.93
C ALA A 155 0.95 17.76 19.58
N PRO A 156 0.56 16.86 18.69
CA PRO A 156 1.43 15.78 18.23
C PRO A 156 2.58 16.34 17.39
N PHE A 157 3.77 15.84 17.60
CA PHE A 157 4.94 16.12 16.75
C PHE A 157 5.26 14.88 15.92
N ALA A 158 5.21 15.02 14.59
CA ALA A 158 5.49 13.93 13.68
C ALA A 158 6.89 14.08 13.07
N ALA A 159 7.68 13.01 13.10
CA ALA A 159 8.89 12.89 12.30
C ALA A 159 8.57 12.09 11.05
N ALA A 160 8.81 12.69 9.89
CA ALA A 160 8.55 12.07 8.61
C ALA A 160 9.81 12.03 7.75
N TYR A 161 10.05 10.90 7.12
CA TYR A 161 10.87 10.82 5.92
C TYR A 161 9.92 10.75 4.73
N ALA A 162 9.84 11.84 3.98
CA ALA A 162 9.05 11.94 2.78
C ALA A 162 10.00 12.07 1.59
N PRO A 163 10.36 10.96 0.92
CA PRO A 163 11.33 10.98 -0.17
C PRO A 163 10.82 11.69 -1.41
N THR A 164 9.53 12.03 -1.46
CA THR A 164 8.90 12.63 -2.63
C THR A 164 7.94 13.76 -2.22
N PRO A 165 7.77 14.82 -3.04
CA PRO A 165 6.79 15.88 -2.80
C PRO A 165 5.37 15.37 -2.63
N ALA A 166 4.98 14.34 -3.39
CA ALA A 166 3.64 13.73 -3.31
C ALA A 166 3.37 13.04 -1.95
N SER A 167 4.40 12.62 -1.23
CA SER A 167 4.25 12.04 0.11
C SER A 167 4.20 13.08 1.23
N VAL A 168 4.65 14.32 0.96
CA VAL A 168 4.62 15.41 1.95
C VAL A 168 3.23 16.01 2.10
N THR A 169 2.52 16.24 1.00
CA THR A 169 1.20 16.87 1.02
C THR A 169 0.17 16.08 1.83
N PRO A 170 -0.01 14.76 1.64
CA PRO A 170 -0.88 13.97 2.49
C PRO A 170 -0.41 13.90 3.95
N ALA A 171 0.89 13.93 4.18
CA ALA A 171 1.48 13.90 5.51
C ALA A 171 1.13 15.18 6.29
N SER A 172 1.22 16.35 5.64
CA SER A 172 0.91 17.64 6.24
C SER A 172 -0.59 17.81 6.52
N ALA A 173 -1.45 17.20 5.70
CA ALA A 173 -2.90 17.23 5.91
C ALA A 173 -3.38 16.31 7.04
N ALA A 174 -2.53 15.42 7.54
CA ALA A 174 -2.84 14.48 8.62
C ALA A 174 -2.43 15.01 10.02
N LEU A 175 -1.78 16.20 10.10
CA LEU A 175 -1.38 16.90 11.32
C LEU A 175 -2.30 18.08 11.63
#